data_777536722ef00f2be16bac656945e91f
#
_entry.id   777536722ef00f2be16bac656945e91f
#
_cell.length_a   1.000
_cell.length_b   1.000
_cell.length_c   1.000
_cell.angle_alpha   90.00
_cell.angle_beta   90.00
_cell.angle_gamma   90.00
#
_symmetry.space_group_name_H-M   'P 1'
#
loop_
_entity.id
_entity.type
_entity.pdbx_description
1 polymer ?
#
loop_
_entity_poly.entity_id
_entity_poly.type
_entity_poly.pdbx_seq_one_letter_code
_entity_poly.pdbx_strand_id
1 'polypeptide(L)'
;MQEITVGVDGMMCGMCESHVNDAVRAAFPTVKKVSSSHGTGKTVIVIEEDIPDEKIREVIDKTGYTVTGITRNPYEKKGFFSRLKKD
;
A
#
# COMPACT_ATOMS: atom_id res chain seq x y z
N MET A 1 -11.25 -4.82 7.73
CA MET A 1 -9.89 -4.67 7.22
C MET A 1 -9.93 -4.40 5.74
N GLN A 2 -9.09 -3.54 5.25
CA GLN A 2 -9.09 -3.22 3.83
C GLN A 2 -7.68 -3.26 3.27
N GLU A 3 -7.61 -3.51 1.98
CA GLU A 3 -6.36 -3.53 1.25
C GLU A 3 -6.32 -2.31 0.34
N ILE A 4 -5.32 -1.48 0.54
CA ILE A 4 -5.17 -0.26 -0.23
C ILE A 4 -3.99 -0.43 -1.15
N THR A 5 -4.23 -0.31 -2.44
CA THR A 5 -3.18 -0.40 -3.45
C THR A 5 -2.85 1.00 -3.92
N VAL A 6 -1.62 1.40 -3.71
CA VAL A 6 -1.17 2.76 -4.03
C VAL A 6 -0.17 2.68 -5.17
N GLY A 7 -0.46 3.36 -6.26
CA GLY A 7 0.50 3.49 -7.34
C GLY A 7 1.53 4.53 -6.94
N VAL A 8 2.80 4.18 -7.03
CA VAL A 8 3.89 5.05 -6.62
C VAL A 8 4.89 5.15 -7.75
N ASP A 9 5.12 6.38 -8.20
CA ASP A 9 6.08 6.64 -9.26
C ASP A 9 7.40 7.04 -8.63
N GLY A 10 8.49 6.51 -9.14
CA GLY A 10 9.81 6.84 -8.65
C GLY A 10 10.52 5.72 -7.90
N MET A 11 9.81 4.64 -7.60
CA MET A 11 10.45 3.50 -6.98
C MET A 11 11.29 2.77 -8.05
N MET A 12 12.59 2.74 -7.85
CA MET A 12 13.48 2.19 -8.86
C MET A 12 14.18 0.91 -8.42
N CYS A 13 14.20 0.63 -7.14
CA CYS A 13 14.92 -0.54 -6.62
C CYS A 13 14.40 -0.95 -5.27
N GLY A 14 14.98 -2.01 -4.72
CA GLY A 14 14.54 -2.55 -3.43
C GLY A 14 14.68 -1.56 -2.28
N MET A 15 15.68 -0.70 -2.33
CA MET A 15 15.83 0.31 -1.28
C MET A 15 14.66 1.27 -1.25
N CYS A 16 14.16 1.60 -2.43
CA CYS A 16 13.00 2.47 -2.52
C CYS A 16 11.78 1.80 -1.91
N GLU A 17 11.65 0.50 -2.12
CA GLU A 17 10.55 -0.26 -1.51
C GLU A 17 10.61 -0.17 0.00
N SER A 18 11.78 -0.37 0.57
CA SER A 18 11.94 -0.29 2.02
C SER A 18 11.62 1.09 2.54
N HIS A 19 12.03 2.12 1.82
CA HIS A 19 11.78 3.49 2.19
C HIS A 19 10.28 3.76 2.31
N VAL A 20 9.54 3.34 1.28
CA VAL A 20 8.10 3.54 1.27
C VAL A 20 7.44 2.74 2.38
N ASN A 21 7.86 1.48 2.56
CA ASN A 21 7.30 0.64 3.61
C ASN A 21 7.51 1.27 4.98
N ASP A 22 8.71 1.75 5.24
CA ASP A 22 9.02 2.35 6.55
C ASP A 22 8.22 3.62 6.78
N ALA A 23 8.06 4.43 5.75
CA ALA A 23 7.29 5.66 5.86
C ALA A 23 5.84 5.36 6.20
N VAL A 24 5.27 4.34 5.56
CA VAL A 24 3.89 3.95 5.82
C VAL A 24 3.75 3.43 7.25
N ARG A 25 4.68 2.60 7.69
CA ARG A 25 4.61 2.06 9.04
C ARG A 25 4.75 3.14 10.10
N ALA A 26 5.59 4.13 9.84
CA ALA A 26 5.78 5.22 10.77
C ALA A 26 4.53 6.09 10.87
N ALA A 27 3.88 6.32 9.74
CA ALA A 27 2.69 7.17 9.70
C ALA A 27 1.45 6.45 10.21
N PHE A 28 1.37 5.14 9.96
CA PHE A 28 0.20 4.36 10.32
C PHE A 28 0.63 3.14 11.15
N PRO A 29 0.90 3.34 12.43
CA PRO A 29 1.42 2.24 13.26
C PRO A 29 0.48 1.05 13.40
N THR A 30 -0.81 1.24 13.09
CA THR A 30 -1.77 0.15 13.16
C THR A 30 -1.81 -0.70 11.90
N VAL A 31 -0.98 -0.38 10.91
CA VAL A 31 -0.97 -1.14 9.67
C VAL A 31 -0.61 -2.60 9.93
N LYS A 32 -1.36 -3.51 9.31
CA LYS A 32 -1.13 -4.94 9.48
C LYS A 32 -0.06 -5.45 8.54
N LYS A 33 -0.02 -4.90 7.35
CA LYS A 33 0.93 -5.35 6.34
C LYS A 33 1.16 -4.23 5.36
N VAL A 34 2.40 -4.08 4.94
CA VAL A 34 2.73 -3.15 3.88
C VAL A 34 3.78 -3.81 2.99
N SER A 35 3.58 -3.72 1.70
CA SER A 35 4.46 -4.36 0.74
C SER A 35 4.56 -3.46 -0.49
N SER A 36 5.76 -3.25 -0.96
CA SER A 36 6.00 -2.41 -2.14
C SER A 36 6.70 -3.21 -3.21
N SER A 37 6.45 -2.87 -4.47
CA SER A 37 7.10 -3.51 -5.60
C SER A 37 7.54 -2.46 -6.59
N HIS A 38 8.84 -2.33 -6.79
CA HIS A 38 9.34 -1.36 -7.76
C HIS A 38 9.09 -1.82 -9.19
N GLY A 39 8.96 -3.12 -9.38
CA GLY A 39 8.68 -3.65 -10.71
C GLY A 39 7.30 -3.27 -11.23
N THR A 40 6.32 -3.17 -10.33
CA THR A 40 4.97 -2.77 -10.71
C THR A 40 4.67 -1.33 -10.33
N GLY A 41 5.52 -0.72 -9.53
CA GLY A 41 5.29 0.64 -9.07
C GLY A 41 4.12 0.76 -8.11
N LYS A 42 3.89 -0.27 -7.31
CA LYS A 42 2.73 -0.28 -6.42
C LYS A 42 3.11 -0.65 -5.00
N THR A 43 2.36 -0.09 -4.07
CA THR A 43 2.49 -0.40 -2.65
C THR A 43 1.13 -0.87 -2.16
N VAL A 44 1.12 -2.01 -1.47
CA VAL A 44 -0.11 -2.58 -0.93
C VAL A 44 -0.08 -2.41 0.58
N ILE A 45 -1.15 -1.83 1.12
CA ILE A 45 -1.28 -1.57 2.55
C ILE A 45 -2.52 -2.29 3.05
N VAL A 46 -2.36 -3.12 4.08
CA VAL A 46 -3.48 -3.81 4.71
C VAL A 46 -3.66 -3.22 6.10
N ILE A 47 -4.81 -2.61 6.34
CA ILE A 47 -5.05 -1.89 7.58
C ILE A 47 -6.54 -1.96 7.92
N GLU A 48 -6.85 -1.93 9.21
CA GLU A 48 -8.23 -1.97 9.66
C GLU A 48 -8.87 -0.60 9.66
N GLU A 49 -8.07 0.41 9.87
CA GLU A 49 -8.57 1.77 9.92
C GLU A 49 -8.85 2.31 8.54
N ASP A 50 -9.78 3.25 8.48
CA ASP A 50 -10.09 3.92 7.24
C ASP A 50 -9.18 5.15 7.12
N ILE A 51 -8.26 5.09 6.17
CA ILE A 51 -7.29 6.16 5.98
C ILE A 51 -7.68 6.97 4.76
N PRO A 52 -7.80 8.29 4.88
CA PRO A 52 -8.13 9.11 3.70
C PRO A 52 -6.98 9.12 2.70
N ASP A 53 -7.32 9.25 1.44
CA ASP A 53 -6.35 9.28 0.37
C ASP A 53 -5.32 10.39 0.57
N GLU A 54 -5.75 11.51 1.09
CA GLU A 54 -4.87 12.65 1.32
C GLU A 54 -3.72 12.29 2.26
N LYS A 55 -4.03 11.52 3.28
CA LYS A 55 -2.98 11.11 4.22
C LYS A 55 -1.96 10.21 3.55
N ILE A 56 -2.44 9.29 2.72
CA ILE A 56 -1.55 8.39 2.01
C ILE A 56 -0.66 9.17 1.07
N ARG A 57 -1.24 10.10 0.32
CA ARG A 57 -0.46 10.92 -0.59
C ARG A 57 0.60 11.73 0.15
N GLU A 58 0.23 12.28 1.29
CA GLU A 58 1.14 13.08 2.08
C GLU A 58 2.33 12.27 2.54
N VAL A 59 2.08 11.06 3.02
CA VAL A 59 3.14 10.19 3.50
C VAL A 59 4.11 9.84 2.37
N ILE A 60 3.56 9.48 1.21
CA ILE A 60 4.39 9.10 0.07
C ILE A 60 5.15 10.30 -0.46
N ASP A 61 4.50 11.46 -0.52
CA ASP A 61 5.17 12.67 -1.01
C ASP A 61 6.39 13.02 -0.17
N LYS A 62 6.31 12.78 1.13
CA LYS A 62 7.42 13.09 2.02
C LYS A 62 8.64 12.24 1.73
N THR A 63 8.45 11.08 1.13
CA THR A 63 9.57 10.23 0.77
C THR A 63 10.23 10.66 -0.52
N GLY A 64 9.62 11.59 -1.24
CA GLY A 64 10.13 12.05 -2.51
C GLY A 64 9.54 11.35 -3.71
N TYR A 65 8.56 10.49 -3.50
CA TYR A 65 7.88 9.78 -4.59
C TYR A 65 6.52 10.38 -4.83
N THR A 66 5.91 10.00 -5.95
CA THR A 66 4.63 10.57 -6.37
C THR A 66 3.58 9.47 -6.41
N VAL A 67 2.41 9.75 -5.84
CA VAL A 67 1.28 8.82 -5.91
C VAL A 67 0.60 8.99 -7.25
N THR A 68 0.46 7.90 -7.98
CA THR A 68 -0.21 7.92 -9.30
C THR A 68 -1.66 7.50 -9.20
N GLY A 69 -2.04 6.78 -8.15
CA GLY A 69 -3.42 6.38 -7.97
C GLY A 69 -3.57 5.58 -6.70
N ILE A 70 -4.81 5.51 -6.22
CA ILE A 70 -5.12 4.77 -4.99
C ILE A 70 -6.38 3.96 -5.24
N THR A 71 -6.29 2.66 -4.97
CA THR A 71 -7.41 1.75 -5.11
C THR A 71 -7.63 1.04 -3.78
N ARG A 72 -8.89 0.90 -3.37
CA ARG A 72 -9.22 0.26 -2.11
C ARG A 72 -10.10 -0.94 -2.36
N ASN A 73 -9.79 -2.03 -1.68
CA ASN A 73 -10.57 -3.26 -1.78
C ASN A 73 -10.73 -3.86 -0.40
N PRO A 74 -11.82 -4.57 -0.14
CA PRO A 74 -11.94 -5.30 1.11
C PRO A 74 -10.89 -6.40 1.15
N TYR A 75 -10.30 -6.61 2.31
CA TYR A 75 -9.28 -7.61 2.47
C TYR A 75 -9.83 -8.78 3.27
N GLU A 76 -9.75 -9.95 2.67
CA GLU A 76 -10.19 -11.19 3.31
C GLU A 76 -8.98 -12.05 3.58
N LYS A 77 -8.80 -12.40 4.81
CA LYS A 77 -7.67 -13.24 5.18
C LYS A 77 -7.88 -14.69 4.80
N LYS A 78 -9.12 -15.08 4.62
CA LYS A 78 -9.43 -16.46 4.36
C LYS A 78 -9.19 -16.82 2.92
N GLY A 79 -8.49 -17.92 2.72
CA GLY A 79 -8.14 -18.31 1.36
C GLY A 79 -9.32 -18.71 0.51
N PHE A 80 -10.39 -19.17 1.14
CA PHE A 80 -11.53 -19.62 0.35
C PHE A 80 -12.08 -18.51 -0.55
N PHE A 81 -11.94 -17.30 -0.13
CA PHE A 81 -12.43 -16.20 -0.91
C PHE A 81 -11.69 -16.10 -2.24
N SER A 82 -10.41 -16.36 -2.19
CA SER A 82 -9.63 -16.36 -3.42
C SER A 82 -10.12 -17.44 -4.38
N ARG A 83 -10.52 -18.56 -3.84
CA ARG A 83 -11.00 -19.63 -4.70
C ARG A 83 -12.23 -19.20 -5.47
N LEU A 84 -13.10 -18.46 -4.83
CA LEU A 84 -14.30 -18.00 -5.51
C LEU A 84 -13.98 -17.11 -6.68
N LYS A 85 -12.99 -16.31 -6.53
CA LYS A 85 -12.62 -15.39 -7.61
C LYS A 85 -12.16 -16.11 -8.84
N LYS A 86 -11.52 -17.22 -8.65
CA LYS A 86 -10.99 -17.96 -9.78
C LYS A 86 -12.07 -18.55 -10.65
N ASP A 87 -13.20 -18.72 -10.10
CA ASP A 87 -14.30 -19.29 -10.88
C ASP A 87 -15.02 -18.26 -11.72
#